data_cfd42fcedf0ee94de4ca04b160cc5027
#
_entry.id   cfd42fcedf0ee94de4ca04b160cc5027
#
_cell.length_a   1.000
_cell.length_b   1.000
_cell.length_c   1.000
_cell.angle_alpha   90.00
_cell.angle_beta   90.00
_cell.angle_gamma   90.00
#
_symmetry.space_group_name_H-M   'P 1'
#
loop_
_entity.id
_entity.type
_entity.pdbx_description
1 polymer ?
#
loop_
_entity_poly.entity_id
_entity_poly.type
_entity_poly.pdbx_seq_one_letter_code
_entity_poly.pdbx_strand_id
1 'polypeptide(L)'
;YRFWTRYSNENLEARLGLQKIIFGPTQILRPLSWFDSFDIKNPTNETNGVEALRLKWFSSNNNTFWSWLIKDDLDTISYGGRYEFLSPLGEVGLTIHSDPKNSYQIIGQTGIPIDKAHNRMAIDYRYDGIIGFWNETTLIQSQKTQVILTTLGADYTLPILNGVLIMAETMYALNKNNDQNKTKYYSAFMASLPVGITHSAMYVSQLDWAEEKTYHYLRWSSTFNNYSLNWIFSINPKRNQYNVSENMLTESIAGFGTNIQFMFIYHH
;
A
#
# COMPACT_ATOMS: atom_id res chain seq x y z
N TYR A 1 6.24 -13.90 -13.36
CA TYR A 1 5.08 -14.69 -13.82
C TYR A 1 4.30 -15.12 -12.58
N ARG A 2 2.94 -15.00 -12.65
CA ARG A 2 2.04 -15.47 -11.59
C ARG A 2 1.30 -16.68 -12.11
N PHE A 3 1.29 -17.73 -11.30
CA PHE A 3 0.53 -18.94 -11.60
C PHE A 3 -0.42 -19.21 -10.43
N TRP A 4 -1.72 -19.22 -10.72
CA TRP A 4 -2.77 -19.54 -9.75
C TRP A 4 -3.95 -20.22 -10.44
N THR A 5 -4.67 -21.03 -9.67
CA THR A 5 -5.96 -21.61 -10.06
C THR A 5 -7.09 -20.91 -9.31
N ARG A 6 -8.23 -20.76 -9.97
CA ARG A 6 -9.43 -20.14 -9.41
C ARG A 6 -10.64 -21.02 -9.61
N TYR A 7 -11.39 -21.22 -8.54
CA TYR A 7 -12.77 -21.70 -8.56
C TYR A 7 -13.68 -20.56 -8.10
N SER A 8 -14.80 -20.33 -8.76
CA SER A 8 -15.79 -19.35 -8.32
C SER A 8 -17.20 -19.77 -8.66
N ASN A 9 -18.12 -19.50 -7.75
CA ASN A 9 -19.57 -19.54 -7.95
C ASN A 9 -20.19 -18.23 -7.44
N GLU A 10 -21.51 -18.14 -7.32
CA GLU A 10 -22.23 -16.94 -6.92
C GLU A 10 -21.77 -16.40 -5.54
N ASN A 11 -21.45 -17.27 -4.59
CA ASN A 11 -21.18 -16.92 -3.20
C ASN A 11 -19.75 -17.16 -2.75
N LEU A 12 -18.93 -17.89 -3.53
CA LEU A 12 -17.59 -18.31 -3.10
C LEU A 12 -16.59 -18.15 -4.23
N GLU A 13 -15.45 -17.54 -3.91
CA GLU A 13 -14.25 -17.57 -4.71
C GLU A 13 -13.11 -18.24 -3.93
N ALA A 14 -12.48 -19.25 -4.51
CA ALA A 14 -11.25 -19.87 -3.99
C ALA A 14 -10.12 -19.67 -4.99
N ARG A 15 -8.94 -19.26 -4.50
CA ARG A 15 -7.71 -19.14 -5.31
C ARG A 15 -6.56 -19.84 -4.62
N LEU A 16 -5.78 -20.60 -5.38
CA LEU A 16 -4.58 -21.28 -4.92
C LEU A 16 -3.40 -20.93 -5.83
N GLY A 17 -2.28 -20.56 -5.25
CA GLY A 17 -1.01 -20.25 -5.93
C GLY A 17 -0.55 -18.81 -5.72
N LEU A 18 0.39 -18.35 -6.56
CA LEU A 18 1.00 -17.02 -6.44
C LEU A 18 0.02 -15.93 -6.87
N GLN A 19 -0.49 -15.17 -5.94
CA GLN A 19 -1.56 -14.18 -6.15
C GLN A 19 -1.34 -12.88 -5.40
N LYS A 20 -1.98 -11.79 -5.87
CA LYS A 20 -2.04 -10.52 -5.15
C LYS A 20 -3.06 -10.59 -4.03
N ILE A 21 -2.68 -10.10 -2.86
CA ILE A 21 -3.58 -9.81 -1.74
C ILE A 21 -3.33 -8.36 -1.33
N ILE A 22 -4.26 -7.48 -1.65
CA ILE A 22 -4.17 -6.03 -1.41
C ILE A 22 -5.42 -5.62 -0.64
N PHE A 23 -5.24 -4.84 0.42
CA PHE A 23 -6.30 -4.30 1.25
C PHE A 23 -6.11 -2.80 1.48
N GLY A 24 -7.17 -2.19 2.00
CA GLY A 24 -7.19 -0.82 2.50
C GLY A 24 -7.34 0.24 1.41
N PRO A 25 -7.87 1.41 1.78
CA PRO A 25 -8.13 2.51 0.88
C PRO A 25 -6.95 3.45 0.65
N THR A 26 -5.91 3.40 1.49
CA THR A 26 -4.76 4.31 1.39
C THR A 26 -3.93 4.03 0.13
N GLN A 27 -3.40 5.10 -0.47
CA GLN A 27 -2.74 5.04 -1.78
C GLN A 27 -1.22 5.21 -1.68
N ILE A 28 -0.75 6.06 -0.77
CA ILE A 28 0.68 6.42 -0.65
C ILE A 28 1.25 5.92 0.67
N LEU A 29 0.62 6.28 1.79
CA LEU A 29 1.06 5.89 3.15
C LEU A 29 0.20 4.72 3.63
N ARG A 30 0.60 3.50 3.29
CA ARG A 30 -0.23 2.28 3.34
C ARG A 30 0.10 1.36 4.53
N PRO A 31 -0.54 1.53 5.71
CA PRO A 31 -0.36 0.64 6.86
C PRO A 31 -0.74 -0.83 6.60
N LEU A 32 -1.74 -1.08 5.74
CA LEU A 32 -2.27 -2.41 5.41
C LEU A 32 -1.56 -3.10 4.23
N SER A 33 -0.45 -2.55 3.71
CA SER A 33 0.35 -3.20 2.68
C SER A 33 1.15 -4.39 3.24
N TRP A 34 0.44 -5.40 3.79
CA TRP A 34 1.09 -6.54 4.45
C TRP A 34 1.63 -7.59 3.50
N PHE A 35 1.03 -7.72 2.33
CA PHE A 35 1.29 -8.80 1.36
C PHE A 35 1.57 -8.29 -0.04
N ASP A 36 1.68 -6.99 -0.20
CA ASP A 36 1.90 -6.35 -1.47
C ASP A 36 3.01 -5.29 -1.40
N SER A 37 3.54 -4.94 -2.54
CA SER A 37 4.51 -3.86 -2.74
C SER A 37 3.95 -2.79 -3.69
N PHE A 38 2.62 -2.61 -3.67
CA PHE A 38 1.98 -1.61 -4.54
C PHE A 38 2.48 -0.21 -4.20
N ASP A 39 2.95 0.50 -5.21
CA ASP A 39 3.35 1.90 -5.13
C ASP A 39 2.71 2.66 -6.30
N ILE A 40 1.89 3.66 -6.00
CA ILE A 40 1.23 4.50 -7.01
C ILE A 40 2.21 5.22 -7.94
N LYS A 41 3.46 5.38 -7.50
CA LYS A 41 4.54 5.96 -8.30
C LYS A 41 5.04 4.99 -9.38
N ASN A 42 4.81 3.68 -9.23
CA ASN A 42 5.25 2.69 -10.21
C ASN A 42 4.37 2.71 -11.47
N PRO A 43 4.92 3.04 -12.66
CA PRO A 43 4.13 3.10 -13.90
C PRO A 43 3.52 1.76 -14.34
N THR A 44 4.09 0.64 -13.92
CA THR A 44 3.59 -0.69 -14.28
C THR A 44 2.43 -1.15 -13.40
N ASN A 45 2.19 -0.47 -12.27
CA ASN A 45 1.25 -0.91 -11.23
C ASN A 45 1.46 -2.37 -10.78
N GLU A 46 2.68 -2.87 -10.96
CA GLU A 46 3.04 -4.21 -10.54
C GLU A 46 3.29 -4.23 -9.04
N THR A 47 2.94 -5.32 -8.43
CA THR A 47 3.22 -5.60 -7.02
C THR A 47 3.59 -7.07 -6.86
N ASN A 48 4.41 -7.35 -5.88
CA ASN A 48 4.72 -8.72 -5.51
C ASN A 48 3.43 -9.46 -5.12
N GLY A 49 3.40 -10.76 -5.38
CA GLY A 49 2.36 -11.65 -4.91
C GLY A 49 2.86 -12.49 -3.75
N VAL A 50 1.94 -13.24 -3.14
CA VAL A 50 2.22 -14.25 -2.13
C VAL A 50 1.66 -15.61 -2.57
N GLU A 51 2.37 -16.69 -2.21
CA GLU A 51 1.84 -18.05 -2.37
C GLU A 51 0.79 -18.31 -1.31
N ALA A 52 -0.47 -18.42 -1.74
CA ALA A 52 -1.59 -18.49 -0.82
C ALA A 52 -2.71 -19.40 -1.32
N LEU A 53 -3.41 -20.00 -0.36
CA LEU A 53 -4.81 -20.41 -0.51
C LEU A 53 -5.67 -19.28 0.05
N ARG A 54 -6.51 -18.68 -0.79
CA ARG A 54 -7.45 -17.62 -0.41
C ARG A 54 -8.87 -18.04 -0.70
N LEU A 55 -9.74 -17.87 0.27
CA LEU A 55 -11.18 -18.06 0.15
C LEU A 55 -11.84 -16.69 0.34
N LYS A 56 -12.82 -16.38 -0.49
CA LYS A 56 -13.64 -15.18 -0.38
C LYS A 56 -15.11 -15.59 -0.50
N TRP A 57 -15.87 -15.31 0.54
CA TRP A 57 -17.30 -15.60 0.59
C TRP A 57 -18.10 -14.31 0.55
N PHE A 58 -19.09 -14.27 -0.35
CA PHE A 58 -19.97 -13.14 -0.57
C PHE A 58 -21.34 -13.46 0.02
N SER A 59 -21.76 -12.65 0.98
CA SER A 59 -23.08 -12.75 1.58
C SER A 59 -24.11 -11.99 0.76
N SER A 60 -25.37 -12.39 0.85
CA SER A 60 -26.52 -11.69 0.25
C SER A 60 -26.70 -10.24 0.72
N ASN A 61 -26.11 -9.86 1.86
CA ASN A 61 -26.21 -8.52 2.45
C ASN A 61 -25.03 -7.60 2.09
N ASN A 62 -24.36 -7.83 0.97
CA ASN A 62 -23.16 -7.09 0.54
C ASN A 62 -21.97 -7.16 1.53
N ASN A 63 -21.99 -8.14 2.41
CA ASN A 63 -20.85 -8.41 3.28
C ASN A 63 -19.92 -9.42 2.61
N THR A 64 -18.62 -9.25 2.83
CA THR A 64 -17.63 -10.16 2.29
C THR A 64 -16.72 -10.67 3.41
N PHE A 65 -16.48 -11.98 3.41
CA PHE A 65 -15.54 -12.63 4.31
C PHE A 65 -14.39 -13.21 3.52
N TRP A 66 -13.18 -12.88 3.91
CA TRP A 66 -11.96 -13.44 3.33
C TRP A 66 -11.27 -14.31 4.37
N SER A 67 -10.63 -15.35 3.92
CA SER A 67 -9.65 -16.09 4.71
C SER A 67 -8.48 -16.49 3.82
N TRP A 68 -7.30 -16.62 4.42
CA TRP A 68 -6.10 -17.02 3.69
C TRP A 68 -5.15 -17.81 4.55
N LEU A 69 -4.41 -18.69 3.89
CA LEU A 69 -3.21 -19.36 4.36
C LEU A 69 -2.10 -18.95 3.41
N ILE A 70 -1.02 -18.37 3.92
CA ILE A 70 0.12 -17.89 3.14
C ILE A 70 1.33 -18.75 3.54
N LYS A 71 1.98 -19.34 2.55
CA LYS A 71 3.23 -20.06 2.71
C LYS A 71 4.40 -19.12 2.43
N ASP A 72 5.41 -19.12 3.30
CA ASP A 72 6.64 -18.37 3.09
C ASP A 72 7.78 -19.27 2.57
N ASP A 73 8.93 -18.66 2.27
CA ASP A 73 10.12 -19.34 1.74
C ASP A 73 10.74 -20.36 2.72
N LEU A 74 10.35 -20.32 4.00
CA LEU A 74 10.81 -21.25 5.05
C LEU A 74 9.78 -22.33 5.38
N ASP A 75 8.79 -22.56 4.50
CA ASP A 75 7.68 -23.49 4.69
C ASP A 75 6.80 -23.19 5.93
N THR A 76 6.89 -21.98 6.48
CA THR A 76 6.01 -21.54 7.57
C THR A 76 4.69 -21.06 6.99
N ILE A 77 3.59 -21.44 7.63
CA ILE A 77 2.24 -21.02 7.21
C ILE A 77 1.75 -19.94 8.16
N SER A 78 1.50 -18.77 7.60
CA SER A 78 0.77 -17.69 8.25
C SER A 78 -0.69 -17.69 7.78
N TYR A 79 -1.59 -17.17 8.61
CA TYR A 79 -3.02 -17.23 8.32
C TYR A 79 -3.75 -16.01 8.83
N GLY A 80 -4.90 -15.74 8.24
CA GLY A 80 -5.71 -14.62 8.62
C GLY A 80 -7.07 -14.57 7.96
N GLY A 81 -7.78 -13.49 8.24
CA GLY A 81 -9.08 -13.23 7.67
C GLY A 81 -9.42 -11.75 7.66
N ARG A 82 -10.39 -11.42 6.83
CA ARG A 82 -10.93 -10.07 6.69
C ARG A 82 -12.45 -10.12 6.56
N TYR A 83 -13.11 -9.22 7.22
CA TYR A 83 -14.53 -8.94 7.07
C TYR A 83 -14.72 -7.55 6.50
N GLU A 84 -15.48 -7.45 5.43
CA GLU A 84 -15.83 -6.18 4.78
C GLU A 84 -17.35 -6.04 4.80
N PHE A 85 -17.82 -4.86 5.16
CA PHE A 85 -19.22 -4.53 5.08
C PHE A 85 -19.44 -3.10 4.58
N LEU A 86 -20.49 -2.96 3.80
CA LEU A 86 -20.95 -1.68 3.26
C LEU A 86 -22.04 -1.12 4.18
N SER A 87 -21.84 0.11 4.64
CA SER A 87 -22.83 0.89 5.38
C SER A 87 -23.29 2.07 4.55
N PRO A 88 -24.44 2.72 4.89
CA PRO A 88 -24.86 3.96 4.24
C PRO A 88 -23.85 5.10 4.35
N LEU A 89 -22.92 5.00 5.30
CA LEU A 89 -21.88 5.99 5.58
C LEU A 89 -20.51 5.60 4.99
N GLY A 90 -20.39 4.48 4.26
CA GLY A 90 -19.14 4.04 3.65
C GLY A 90 -18.82 2.57 3.89
N GLU A 91 -17.66 2.17 3.44
CA GLU A 91 -17.14 0.81 3.58
C GLU A 91 -16.24 0.69 4.80
N VAL A 92 -16.37 -0.42 5.53
CA VAL A 92 -15.52 -0.75 6.68
C VAL A 92 -14.88 -2.11 6.46
N GLY A 93 -13.58 -2.21 6.72
CA GLY A 93 -12.83 -3.44 6.71
C GLY A 93 -12.23 -3.76 8.09
N LEU A 94 -12.32 -5.00 8.53
CA LEU A 94 -11.68 -5.52 9.73
C LEU A 94 -10.76 -6.67 9.31
N THR A 95 -9.48 -6.59 9.63
CA THR A 95 -8.48 -7.57 9.20
C THR A 95 -7.69 -8.09 10.39
N ILE A 96 -7.48 -9.40 10.41
CA ILE A 96 -6.60 -10.06 11.40
C ILE A 96 -5.65 -10.98 10.67
N HIS A 97 -4.43 -11.10 11.18
CA HIS A 97 -3.41 -12.01 10.64
C HIS A 97 -2.47 -12.48 11.76
N SER A 98 -2.12 -13.76 11.72
CA SER A 98 -1.15 -14.36 12.62
C SER A 98 0.01 -14.92 11.83
N ASP A 99 1.21 -14.53 12.18
CA ASP A 99 2.45 -15.02 11.60
C ASP A 99 3.30 -15.68 12.70
N PRO A 100 3.40 -17.01 12.72
CA PRO A 100 4.13 -17.75 13.72
C PRO A 100 5.65 -17.76 13.51
N LYS A 101 6.16 -17.15 12.46
CA LYS A 101 7.56 -17.17 12.07
C LYS A 101 8.47 -16.50 13.10
N ASN A 102 9.46 -17.22 13.59
CA ASN A 102 10.47 -16.73 14.53
C ASN A 102 11.77 -16.35 13.82
N SER A 103 11.70 -15.47 12.81
CA SER A 103 12.86 -14.95 12.09
C SER A 103 12.66 -13.49 11.74
N TYR A 104 13.76 -12.82 11.45
CA TYR A 104 13.70 -11.44 11.00
C TYR A 104 12.87 -11.29 9.72
N GLN A 105 11.92 -10.38 9.75
CA GLN A 105 11.02 -10.04 8.64
C GLN A 105 10.88 -8.53 8.53
N ILE A 106 10.65 -8.05 7.33
CA ILE A 106 10.23 -6.68 7.08
C ILE A 106 8.77 -6.71 6.64
N ILE A 107 7.89 -6.08 7.41
CA ILE A 107 6.47 -6.11 7.14
C ILE A 107 6.10 -4.95 6.21
N GLY A 108 5.53 -5.36 5.07
CA GLY A 108 4.88 -4.47 4.12
C GLY A 108 5.78 -3.38 3.54
N GLN A 109 5.15 -2.44 2.88
CA GLN A 109 5.81 -1.32 2.24
C GLN A 109 6.40 -0.32 3.26
N THR A 110 5.86 -0.28 4.48
CA THR A 110 6.34 0.59 5.56
C THR A 110 7.66 0.13 6.19
N GLY A 111 8.15 -1.06 5.82
CA GLY A 111 9.48 -1.51 6.21
C GLY A 111 9.65 -1.79 7.70
N ILE A 112 8.59 -2.22 8.41
CA ILE A 112 8.65 -2.47 9.85
C ILE A 112 9.45 -3.75 10.12
N PRO A 113 10.59 -3.68 10.82
CA PRO A 113 11.36 -4.87 11.18
C PRO A 113 10.72 -5.59 12.38
N ILE A 114 10.44 -6.87 12.22
CA ILE A 114 10.01 -7.76 13.29
C ILE A 114 10.85 -9.04 13.22
N ASP A 115 11.33 -9.48 14.36
CA ASP A 115 12.25 -10.63 14.48
C ASP A 115 11.59 -11.87 15.07
N LYS A 116 10.30 -11.83 15.37
CA LYS A 116 9.56 -12.89 16.07
C LYS A 116 8.15 -13.09 15.55
N ALA A 117 7.54 -14.20 15.98
CA ALA A 117 6.11 -14.42 15.79
C ALA A 117 5.28 -13.22 16.27
N HIS A 118 4.29 -12.87 15.48
CA HIS A 118 3.50 -11.66 15.72
C HIS A 118 2.07 -11.79 15.17
N ASN A 119 1.19 -11.00 15.74
CA ASN A 119 -0.17 -10.84 15.26
C ASN A 119 -0.35 -9.43 14.69
N ARG A 120 -1.17 -9.31 13.66
CA ARG A 120 -1.55 -8.05 13.03
C ARG A 120 -3.07 -7.91 13.10
N MET A 121 -3.53 -6.72 13.43
CA MET A 121 -4.95 -6.35 13.43
C MET A 121 -5.09 -5.04 12.70
N ALA A 122 -6.16 -4.86 11.94
CA ALA A 122 -6.42 -3.60 11.27
C ALA A 122 -7.91 -3.32 11.17
N ILE A 123 -8.19 -2.03 11.15
CA ILE A 123 -9.47 -1.47 10.76
C ILE A 123 -9.21 -0.44 9.67
N ASP A 124 -10.02 -0.48 8.65
CA ASP A 124 -10.04 0.54 7.61
C ASP A 124 -11.46 0.99 7.30
N TYR A 125 -11.56 2.23 6.84
CA TYR A 125 -12.81 2.88 6.50
C TYR A 125 -12.63 3.73 5.27
N ARG A 126 -13.61 3.74 4.38
CA ARG A 126 -13.68 4.59 3.20
C ARG A 126 -15.07 5.16 3.02
N TYR A 127 -15.13 6.46 2.79
CA TYR A 127 -16.32 7.17 2.37
C TYR A 127 -16.07 7.85 1.02
N ASP A 128 -16.92 7.59 0.04
CA ASP A 128 -16.88 8.20 -1.27
C ASP A 128 -18.07 9.17 -1.39
N GLY A 129 -17.78 10.46 -1.30
CA GLY A 129 -18.73 11.56 -1.47
C GLY A 129 -18.18 12.61 -2.43
N ILE A 130 -18.61 13.88 -2.27
CA ILE A 130 -18.02 15.01 -2.99
C ILE A 130 -16.53 15.13 -2.67
N ILE A 131 -16.18 14.91 -1.41
CA ILE A 131 -14.82 14.71 -0.92
C ILE A 131 -14.74 13.25 -0.49
N GLY A 132 -13.80 12.50 -1.06
CA GLY A 132 -13.44 11.18 -0.59
C GLY A 132 -12.68 11.30 0.73
N PHE A 133 -12.93 10.38 1.66
CA PHE A 133 -12.25 10.33 2.95
C PHE A 133 -11.99 8.89 3.35
N TRP A 134 -10.83 8.63 3.93
CA TRP A 134 -10.47 7.29 4.45
C TRP A 134 -9.60 7.32 5.69
N ASN A 135 -9.69 6.23 6.41
CA ASN A 135 -8.80 5.90 7.52
C ASN A 135 -8.28 4.47 7.34
N GLU A 136 -7.06 4.24 7.75
CA GLU A 136 -6.46 2.92 7.82
C GLU A 136 -5.59 2.84 9.07
N THR A 137 -5.94 1.96 10.00
CA THR A 137 -5.23 1.79 11.27
C THR A 137 -4.82 0.35 11.45
N THR A 138 -3.54 0.11 11.72
CA THR A 138 -2.99 -1.22 11.98
C THR A 138 -2.29 -1.28 13.33
N LEU A 139 -2.43 -2.42 13.99
CA LEU A 139 -1.70 -2.81 15.17
C LEU A 139 -0.91 -4.09 14.86
N ILE A 140 0.40 -4.05 15.05
CA ILE A 140 1.29 -5.19 14.94
C ILE A 140 1.86 -5.47 16.33
N GLN A 141 1.63 -6.67 16.83
CA GLN A 141 2.00 -7.06 18.20
C GLN A 141 2.88 -8.30 18.17
N SER A 142 4.12 -8.16 18.62
CA SER A 142 5.02 -9.27 18.95
C SER A 142 5.24 -9.35 20.47
N GLN A 143 6.10 -10.25 20.93
CA GLN A 143 6.40 -10.41 22.36
C GLN A 143 6.97 -9.15 23.03
N LYS A 144 7.77 -8.37 22.31
CA LYS A 144 8.52 -7.21 22.84
C LYS A 144 8.19 -5.90 22.12
N THR A 145 7.59 -5.98 20.95
CA THR A 145 7.38 -4.82 20.07
C THR A 145 5.90 -4.68 19.76
N GLN A 146 5.38 -3.47 19.92
CA GLN A 146 4.07 -3.07 19.47
C GLN A 146 4.22 -1.90 18.48
N VAL A 147 3.66 -2.04 17.30
CA VAL A 147 3.65 -0.98 16.29
C VAL A 147 2.22 -0.61 15.96
N ILE A 148 1.92 0.68 16.02
CA ILE A 148 0.63 1.23 15.61
C ILE A 148 0.90 2.19 14.46
N LEU A 149 0.23 1.98 13.33
CA LEU A 149 0.22 2.88 12.19
C LEU A 149 -1.21 3.33 11.96
N THR A 150 -1.41 4.63 11.81
CA THR A 150 -2.71 5.20 11.48
C THR A 150 -2.55 6.21 10.37
N THR A 151 -3.21 5.99 9.24
CA THR A 151 -3.27 6.92 8.11
C THR A 151 -4.67 7.48 7.97
N LEU A 152 -4.75 8.79 7.83
CA LEU A 152 -5.95 9.53 7.42
C LEU A 152 -5.68 10.11 6.04
N GLY A 153 -6.65 10.05 5.16
CA GLY A 153 -6.53 10.61 3.82
C GLY A 153 -7.84 11.18 3.32
N ALA A 154 -7.71 12.10 2.37
CA ALA A 154 -8.85 12.67 1.66
C ALA A 154 -8.46 13.00 0.22
N ASP A 155 -9.44 12.94 -0.68
CA ASP A 155 -9.29 13.37 -2.06
C ASP A 155 -10.44 14.26 -2.52
N TYR A 156 -10.15 15.02 -3.56
CA TYR A 156 -11.13 15.84 -4.27
C TYR A 156 -10.71 16.02 -5.73
N THR A 157 -11.67 15.94 -6.63
CA THR A 157 -11.42 16.26 -8.05
C THR A 157 -11.87 17.69 -8.33
N LEU A 158 -10.89 18.58 -8.52
CA LEU A 158 -11.12 19.97 -8.94
C LEU A 158 -11.75 20.00 -10.34
N PRO A 159 -12.86 20.74 -10.55
CA PRO A 159 -13.52 20.83 -11.87
C PRO A 159 -12.80 21.85 -12.80
N ILE A 160 -11.49 21.70 -12.94
CA ILE A 160 -10.65 22.52 -13.81
C ILE A 160 -10.00 21.62 -14.86
N LEU A 161 -9.86 22.14 -16.11
CA LEU A 161 -9.36 21.36 -17.25
C LEU A 161 -10.23 20.10 -17.45
N ASN A 162 -9.61 18.92 -17.47
CA ASN A 162 -10.27 17.60 -17.58
C ASN A 162 -10.48 16.93 -16.21
N GLY A 163 -10.49 17.72 -15.13
CA GLY A 163 -10.52 17.22 -13.75
C GLY A 163 -9.11 17.02 -13.19
N VAL A 164 -8.76 17.75 -12.15
CA VAL A 164 -7.49 17.57 -11.42
C VAL A 164 -7.79 16.87 -10.11
N LEU A 165 -7.39 15.61 -10.00
CA LEU A 165 -7.46 14.87 -8.74
C LEU A 165 -6.36 15.37 -7.80
N ILE A 166 -6.75 15.87 -6.64
CA ILE A 166 -5.84 16.16 -5.53
C ILE A 166 -6.12 15.20 -4.38
N MET A 167 -5.07 14.74 -3.71
CA MET A 167 -5.15 13.81 -2.59
C MET A 167 -4.10 14.19 -1.54
N ALA A 168 -4.46 14.06 -0.28
CA ALA A 168 -3.53 14.21 0.84
C ALA A 168 -3.71 13.07 1.84
N GLU A 169 -2.61 12.59 2.37
CA GLU A 169 -2.56 11.59 3.43
C GLU A 169 -1.62 12.04 4.54
N THR A 170 -1.95 11.69 5.77
CA THR A 170 -1.05 11.84 6.92
C THR A 170 -1.02 10.54 7.71
N MET A 171 0.18 10.10 8.12
CA MET A 171 0.37 8.88 8.88
C MET A 171 1.08 9.17 10.20
N TYR A 172 0.49 8.65 11.26
CA TYR A 172 1.09 8.52 12.57
C TYR A 172 1.65 7.12 12.73
N ALA A 173 2.92 7.01 13.15
CA ALA A 173 3.61 5.76 13.40
C ALA A 173 4.16 5.74 14.82
N LEU A 174 3.73 4.80 15.63
CA LEU A 174 4.19 4.58 16.99
C LEU A 174 4.83 3.19 17.10
N ASN A 175 6.10 3.14 17.43
CA ASN A 175 6.84 1.92 17.72
C ASN A 175 7.18 1.89 19.21
N LYS A 176 6.56 0.97 19.94
CA LYS A 176 6.83 0.69 21.35
C LYS A 176 7.69 -0.56 21.44
N ASN A 177 8.89 -0.42 21.95
CA ASN A 177 9.73 -1.52 22.37
C ASN A 177 9.96 -1.41 23.87
N ASN A 178 10.28 -2.52 24.55
CA ASN A 178 10.40 -2.59 26.02
C ASN A 178 11.19 -1.42 26.65
N ASP A 179 12.13 -0.84 25.92
CA ASP A 179 13.05 0.20 26.42
C ASP A 179 12.79 1.60 25.85
N GLN A 180 12.03 1.73 24.75
CA GLN A 180 11.83 3.01 24.07
C GLN A 180 10.52 3.08 23.29
N ASN A 181 9.88 4.25 23.37
CA ASN A 181 8.76 4.61 22.48
C ASN A 181 9.28 5.59 21.42
N LYS A 182 9.17 5.22 20.15
CA LYS A 182 9.50 6.11 19.02
C LYS A 182 8.23 6.48 18.27
N THR A 183 8.01 7.76 18.10
CA THR A 183 6.88 8.30 17.34
C THR A 183 7.40 9.02 16.11
N LYS A 184 6.80 8.75 14.94
CA LYS A 184 7.09 9.45 13.68
C LYS A 184 5.79 9.90 13.02
N TYR A 185 5.89 11.00 12.27
CA TYR A 185 4.79 11.54 11.47
C TYR A 185 5.24 11.65 10.01
N TYR A 186 4.35 11.29 9.12
CA TYR A 186 4.55 11.40 7.68
C TYR A 186 3.38 12.10 7.05
N SER A 187 3.61 12.85 5.98
CA SER A 187 2.56 13.42 5.15
C SER A 187 2.85 13.14 3.69
N ALA A 188 1.81 12.97 2.91
CA ALA A 188 1.91 12.80 1.47
C ALA A 188 0.85 13.64 0.78
N PHE A 189 1.20 14.16 -0.38
CA PHE A 189 0.31 14.89 -1.27
C PHE A 189 0.47 14.37 -2.69
N MET A 190 -0.64 14.24 -3.40
CA MET A 190 -0.64 13.88 -4.82
C MET A 190 -1.55 14.83 -5.59
N ALA A 191 -1.12 15.18 -6.79
CA ALA A 191 -1.97 15.80 -7.82
C ALA A 191 -1.84 14.99 -9.11
N SER A 192 -2.98 14.68 -9.74
CA SER A 192 -3.03 13.95 -11.01
C SER A 192 -3.92 14.67 -11.99
N LEU A 193 -3.42 14.87 -13.20
CA LEU A 193 -4.06 15.64 -14.25
C LEU A 193 -4.09 14.81 -15.55
N PRO A 194 -5.26 14.47 -16.10
CA PRO A 194 -5.36 13.98 -17.47
C PRO A 194 -5.19 15.13 -18.47
N VAL A 195 -4.34 14.94 -19.48
CA VAL A 195 -4.05 15.90 -20.53
C VAL A 195 -4.48 15.32 -21.87
N GLY A 196 -5.67 15.72 -22.33
CA GLY A 196 -6.30 15.09 -23.49
C GLY A 196 -6.68 13.63 -23.21
N ILE A 197 -6.57 12.76 -24.24
CA ILE A 197 -6.99 11.36 -24.16
C ILE A 197 -5.81 10.44 -23.81
N THR A 198 -4.61 10.78 -24.26
CA THR A 198 -3.44 9.90 -24.23
C THR A 198 -2.39 10.27 -23.20
N HIS A 199 -2.45 11.46 -22.64
CA HIS A 199 -1.43 11.95 -21.72
C HIS A 199 -1.97 12.13 -20.31
N SER A 200 -1.09 11.97 -19.31
CA SER A 200 -1.36 12.32 -17.92
C SER A 200 -0.10 12.81 -17.23
N ALA A 201 -0.29 13.74 -16.29
CA ALA A 201 0.76 14.16 -15.38
C ALA A 201 0.38 13.78 -13.96
N MET A 202 1.33 13.29 -13.17
CA MET A 202 1.15 12.97 -11.77
C MET A 202 2.32 13.52 -10.96
N TYR A 203 2.02 14.26 -9.93
CA TYR A 203 2.99 14.73 -8.95
C TYR A 203 2.68 14.11 -7.59
N VAL A 204 3.72 13.62 -6.90
CA VAL A 204 3.64 13.10 -5.53
C VAL A 204 4.75 13.76 -4.71
N SER A 205 4.40 14.26 -3.53
CA SER A 205 5.38 14.65 -2.52
C SER A 205 5.13 13.87 -1.22
N GLN A 206 6.22 13.51 -0.52
CA GLN A 206 6.16 12.85 0.76
C GLN A 206 7.12 13.57 1.71
N LEU A 207 6.71 13.72 2.97
CA LEU A 207 7.48 14.39 4.01
C LEU A 207 7.60 13.48 5.23
N ASP A 208 8.84 13.22 5.66
CA ASP A 208 9.17 12.69 6.98
C ASP A 208 9.44 13.87 7.92
N TRP A 209 8.52 14.11 8.85
CA TRP A 209 8.61 15.24 9.78
C TRP A 209 9.73 15.07 10.82
N ALA A 210 10.09 13.83 11.17
CA ALA A 210 11.12 13.55 12.17
C ALA A 210 12.53 13.75 11.62
N GLU A 211 12.73 13.42 10.34
CA GLU A 211 14.03 13.51 9.65
C GLU A 211 14.13 14.79 8.81
N GLU A 212 13.06 15.60 8.75
CA GLU A 212 12.93 16.78 7.87
C GLU A 212 13.27 16.50 6.40
N LYS A 213 12.92 15.28 5.93
CA LYS A 213 13.22 14.81 4.59
C LYS A 213 12.00 14.90 3.70
N THR A 214 12.17 15.52 2.55
CA THR A 214 11.12 15.65 1.53
C THR A 214 11.51 14.87 0.27
N TYR A 215 10.54 14.15 -0.27
CA TYR A 215 10.64 13.36 -1.49
C TYR A 215 9.69 13.96 -2.51
N HIS A 216 10.15 14.18 -3.73
CA HIS A 216 9.34 14.69 -4.84
C HIS A 216 9.42 13.73 -6.01
N TYR A 217 8.28 13.48 -6.62
CA TYR A 217 8.13 12.63 -7.77
C TYR A 217 7.18 13.28 -8.76
N LEU A 218 7.60 13.41 -10.01
CA LEU A 218 6.79 13.88 -11.12
C LEU A 218 6.86 12.85 -12.25
N ARG A 219 5.71 12.41 -12.73
CA ARG A 219 5.59 11.53 -13.88
C ARG A 219 4.73 12.16 -14.96
N TRP A 220 5.23 12.16 -16.17
CA TRP A 220 4.47 12.39 -17.38
C TRP A 220 4.31 11.08 -18.12
N SER A 221 3.08 10.64 -18.36
CA SER A 221 2.76 9.41 -19.06
C SER A 221 2.07 9.72 -20.38
N SER A 222 2.46 9.01 -21.43
CA SER A 222 1.81 9.03 -22.75
C SER A 222 1.43 7.60 -23.10
N THR A 223 0.13 7.29 -23.13
CA THR A 223 -0.40 5.94 -23.35
C THR A 223 -1.04 5.82 -24.71
N PHE A 224 -0.58 4.85 -25.48
CA PHE A 224 -1.07 4.50 -26.81
C PHE A 224 -1.64 3.07 -26.78
N ASN A 225 -2.19 2.60 -27.90
CA ASN A 225 -2.87 1.30 -27.93
C ASN A 225 -2.01 0.13 -27.41
N ASN A 226 -0.74 0.07 -27.85
CA ASN A 226 0.14 -1.07 -27.59
C ASN A 226 1.36 -0.72 -26.73
N TYR A 227 1.56 0.54 -26.37
CA TYR A 227 2.70 0.95 -25.56
C TYR A 227 2.43 2.22 -24.77
N SER A 228 3.20 2.41 -23.72
CA SER A 228 3.24 3.67 -22.98
C SER A 228 4.67 4.17 -22.79
N LEU A 229 4.81 5.49 -22.78
CA LEU A 229 6.06 6.21 -22.52
C LEU A 229 5.91 6.96 -21.21
N ASN A 230 6.85 6.79 -20.31
CA ASN A 230 6.83 7.48 -19.01
C ASN A 230 8.15 8.25 -18.81
N TRP A 231 8.03 9.55 -18.57
CA TRP A 231 9.11 10.42 -18.12
C TRP A 231 8.94 10.64 -16.63
N ILE A 232 9.96 10.30 -15.86
CA ILE A 232 9.94 10.37 -14.41
C ILE A 232 11.07 11.27 -13.95
N PHE A 233 10.71 12.26 -13.13
CA PHE A 233 11.65 13.13 -12.45
C PHE A 233 11.46 12.95 -10.95
N SER A 234 12.53 12.69 -10.22
CA SER A 234 12.46 12.57 -8.77
C SER A 234 13.59 13.30 -8.08
N ILE A 235 13.25 13.90 -6.95
CA ILE A 235 14.20 14.54 -6.03
C ILE A 235 14.04 13.84 -4.69
N ASN A 236 15.03 13.05 -4.32
CA ASN A 236 15.06 12.33 -3.07
C ASN A 236 16.20 12.88 -2.18
N PRO A 237 16.11 12.77 -0.86
CA PRO A 237 17.19 13.13 0.03
C PRO A 237 18.50 12.41 -0.34
N LYS A 238 19.63 13.07 -0.11
CA LYS A 238 20.93 12.43 -0.26
C LYS A 238 21.10 11.37 0.82
N ARG A 239 21.63 10.22 0.46
CA ARG A 239 21.95 9.16 1.40
C ARG A 239 23.25 9.50 2.13
N ASN A 240 23.19 9.64 3.44
CA ASN A 240 24.38 9.86 4.25
C ASN A 240 25.05 8.56 4.72
N GLN A 241 24.31 7.45 4.78
CA GLN A 241 24.80 6.12 5.17
C GLN A 241 23.99 5.00 4.52
N TYR A 242 24.61 3.83 4.31
CA TYR A 242 23.99 2.65 3.67
C TYR A 242 23.04 1.83 4.56
N ASN A 243 22.52 2.37 5.65
CA ASN A 243 21.59 1.66 6.51
C ASN A 243 20.16 1.71 5.93
N VAL A 244 19.75 0.63 5.30
CA VAL A 244 18.45 0.45 4.64
C VAL A 244 17.30 0.26 5.64
N SER A 245 17.58 0.03 6.93
CA SER A 245 16.64 -0.53 7.89
C SER A 245 15.69 0.46 8.58
N GLU A 246 15.79 1.77 8.36
CA GLU A 246 15.02 2.74 9.15
C GLU A 246 14.07 3.65 8.36
N ASN A 247 13.99 3.54 7.05
CA ASN A 247 13.09 4.39 6.24
C ASN A 247 11.76 3.72 6.03
N MET A 248 10.71 4.21 6.70
CA MET A 248 9.32 3.80 6.47
C MET A 248 8.72 4.36 5.17
N LEU A 249 9.32 5.38 4.57
CA LEU A 249 8.90 5.87 3.26
C LEU A 249 9.61 5.08 2.17
N THR A 250 8.83 4.54 1.25
CA THR A 250 9.37 3.89 0.06
C THR A 250 10.14 4.89 -0.79
N GLU A 251 11.40 4.60 -1.00
CA GLU A 251 12.21 5.34 -1.95
C GLU A 251 11.61 5.21 -3.36
N SER A 252 11.71 6.26 -4.16
CA SER A 252 11.27 6.15 -5.54
C SER A 252 12.12 5.09 -6.27
N ILE A 253 11.56 4.48 -7.33
CA ILE A 253 12.25 3.53 -8.20
C ILE A 253 13.60 4.10 -8.71
N ALA A 254 13.70 5.42 -8.77
CA ALA A 254 14.89 6.13 -9.25
C ALA A 254 16.02 6.27 -8.20
N GLY A 255 15.84 5.81 -6.95
CA GLY A 255 16.90 5.82 -5.92
C GLY A 255 17.09 7.19 -5.24
N PHE A 256 18.36 7.56 -4.94
CA PHE A 256 18.71 8.73 -4.14
C PHE A 256 19.07 9.95 -4.99
N GLY A 257 18.90 11.15 -4.39
CA GLY A 257 19.24 12.42 -5.04
C GLY A 257 18.26 12.78 -6.15
N THR A 258 18.74 13.56 -7.12
CA THR A 258 17.93 13.96 -8.28
C THR A 258 18.09 12.96 -9.41
N ASN A 259 16.98 12.45 -9.91
CA ASN A 259 16.99 11.43 -10.96
C ASN A 259 16.01 11.79 -12.08
N ILE A 260 16.39 11.40 -13.30
CA ILE A 260 15.54 11.41 -14.48
C ILE A 260 15.53 10.00 -15.04
N GLN A 261 14.33 9.45 -15.25
CA GLN A 261 14.15 8.12 -15.80
C GLN A 261 13.18 8.18 -16.98
N PHE A 262 13.50 7.43 -18.02
CA PHE A 262 12.60 7.16 -19.12
C PHE A 262 12.24 5.68 -19.12
N MET A 263 10.94 5.38 -19.23
CA MET A 263 10.44 4.02 -19.25
C MET A 263 9.50 3.83 -20.45
N PHE A 264 9.81 2.83 -21.27
CA PHE A 264 8.96 2.33 -22.33
C PHE A 264 8.30 1.02 -21.87
N ILE A 265 6.99 0.93 -21.96
CA ILE A 265 6.23 -0.26 -21.58
C ILE A 265 5.44 -0.70 -22.81
N TYR A 266 5.67 -1.94 -23.27
CA TYR A 266 4.91 -2.56 -24.33
C TYR A 266 3.80 -3.45 -23.74
N HIS A 267 2.58 -3.28 -24.24
CA HIS A 267 1.42 -4.05 -23.82
C HIS A 267 1.12 -5.12 -24.88
N HIS A 268 1.12 -6.38 -24.47
CA HIS A 268 0.80 -7.53 -25.34
C HIS A 268 -0.70 -7.74 -25.45
#